data_e7d29830f3572ba3973c8d085471f9eb
#
_entry.id   e7d29830f3572ba3973c8d085471f9eb
#
_cell.length_a   1.000
_cell.length_b   1.000
_cell.length_c   1.000
_cell.angle_alpha   90.00
_cell.angle_beta   90.00
_cell.angle_gamma   90.00
#
_symmetry.space_group_name_H-M   'P 1'
#
loop_
_entity.id
_entity.type
_entity.pdbx_description
1 polymer ?
#
loop_
_entity_poly.entity_id
_entity_poly.type
_entity_poly.pdbx_seq_one_letter_code
_entity_poly.pdbx_strand_id
1 'polypeptide(L)'
;MAVLDNLEALLAKGTERAACPPGYNALLRFGLANEYLKLGQLEQAIGHLRKAVAHDPKYSAAWKRLGKALAESGRHDEAVNAYEEGIRVAQEKGDVQAAKEMQVFLNRLQKP
;
A
#
# COMPACT_ATOMS: atom_id res chain seq x y z
N MET A 1 -20.55 -6.84 3.91
CA MET A 1 -19.90 -5.81 3.14
C MET A 1 -19.49 -6.35 1.79
N ALA A 2 -20.29 -6.01 0.81
CA ALA A 2 -20.20 -6.65 -0.50
C ALA A 2 -18.86 -6.44 -1.21
N VAL A 3 -18.28 -5.22 -1.12
CA VAL A 3 -17.02 -4.92 -1.80
C VAL A 3 -15.88 -5.76 -1.26
N LEU A 4 -15.73 -5.81 0.07
CA LEU A 4 -14.67 -6.58 0.71
C LEU A 4 -14.83 -8.08 0.42
N ASP A 5 -16.07 -8.59 0.55
CA ASP A 5 -16.36 -10.00 0.29
C ASP A 5 -16.03 -10.38 -1.16
N ASN A 6 -16.37 -9.50 -2.12
CA ASN A 6 -16.09 -9.77 -3.53
C ASN A 6 -14.58 -9.82 -3.80
N LEU A 7 -13.81 -8.91 -3.21
CA LEU A 7 -12.36 -8.88 -3.38
C LEU A 7 -11.71 -10.12 -2.76
N GLU A 8 -12.14 -10.51 -1.57
CA GLU A 8 -11.63 -11.72 -0.91
C GLU A 8 -11.99 -12.98 -1.70
N ALA A 9 -13.21 -13.04 -2.25
CA ALA A 9 -13.63 -14.16 -3.08
C ALA A 9 -12.76 -14.28 -4.33
N LEU A 10 -12.39 -13.17 -4.95
CA LEU A 10 -11.50 -13.17 -6.10
C LEU A 10 -10.12 -13.73 -5.75
N LEU A 11 -9.58 -13.34 -4.60
CA LEU A 11 -8.31 -13.89 -4.12
C LEU A 11 -8.43 -15.40 -3.85
N ALA A 12 -9.52 -15.82 -3.21
CA ALA A 12 -9.75 -17.23 -2.89
C ALA A 12 -9.86 -18.09 -4.16
N LYS A 13 -10.32 -17.50 -5.26
CA LYS A 13 -10.41 -18.20 -6.54
C LYS A 13 -9.08 -18.29 -7.29
N GLY A 14 -8.01 -17.81 -6.67
CA GLY A 14 -6.68 -17.93 -7.25
C GLY A 14 -6.36 -16.90 -8.32
N THR A 15 -6.86 -15.68 -8.17
CA THR A 15 -6.55 -14.59 -9.11
C THR A 15 -5.08 -14.19 -9.09
N GLU A 16 -4.32 -14.62 -8.08
CA GLU A 16 -2.88 -14.40 -7.98
C GLU A 16 -2.06 -15.42 -8.76
N ARG A 17 -2.64 -16.08 -9.73
CA ARG A 17 -1.95 -17.04 -10.59
C ARG A 17 -1.16 -16.30 -11.69
N ALA A 18 -0.19 -17.02 -12.25
CA ALA A 18 0.63 -16.49 -13.35
C ALA A 18 -0.18 -16.03 -14.55
N ALA A 19 -1.40 -16.54 -14.73
CA ALA A 19 -2.28 -16.17 -15.83
C ALA A 19 -2.88 -14.78 -15.70
N CYS A 20 -2.82 -14.16 -14.51
CA CYS A 20 -3.35 -12.82 -14.29
C CYS A 20 -2.45 -11.78 -14.96
N PRO A 21 -3.04 -10.68 -15.48
CA PRO A 21 -2.23 -9.59 -16.06
C PRO A 21 -1.25 -9.04 -15.03
N PRO A 22 -0.06 -8.58 -15.46
CA PRO A 22 0.89 -7.94 -14.55
C PRO A 22 0.24 -6.78 -13.78
N GLY A 23 0.45 -6.72 -12.49
CA GLY A 23 -0.10 -5.68 -11.63
C GLY A 23 -1.51 -5.93 -11.13
N TYR A 24 -2.21 -6.92 -11.67
CA TYR A 24 -3.58 -7.22 -11.27
C TYR A 24 -3.66 -7.62 -9.79
N ASN A 25 -2.74 -8.46 -9.34
CA ASN A 25 -2.72 -8.91 -7.96
C ASN A 25 -2.42 -7.76 -7.00
N ALA A 26 -1.51 -6.86 -7.39
CA ALA A 26 -1.20 -5.68 -6.59
C ALA A 26 -2.42 -4.77 -6.46
N LEU A 27 -3.14 -4.54 -7.56
CA LEU A 27 -4.34 -3.72 -7.57
C LEU A 27 -5.42 -4.31 -6.66
N LEU A 28 -5.63 -5.61 -6.73
CA LEU A 28 -6.62 -6.31 -5.92
C LEU A 28 -6.27 -6.21 -4.43
N ARG A 29 -5.02 -6.41 -4.07
CA ARG A 29 -4.54 -6.26 -2.69
C ARG A 29 -4.68 -4.83 -2.21
N PHE A 30 -4.39 -3.86 -3.07
CA PHE A 30 -4.57 -2.44 -2.74
C PHE A 30 -6.03 -2.11 -2.46
N GLY A 31 -6.95 -2.65 -3.27
CA GLY A 31 -8.39 -2.48 -3.07
C GLY A 31 -8.85 -3.04 -1.73
N LEU A 32 -8.39 -4.25 -1.39
CA LEU A 32 -8.68 -4.86 -0.09
C LEU A 32 -8.17 -4.00 1.06
N ALA A 33 -6.94 -3.52 0.95
CA ALA A 33 -6.35 -2.69 1.98
C ALA A 33 -7.15 -1.43 2.22
N ASN A 34 -7.61 -0.78 1.15
CA ASN A 34 -8.41 0.44 1.27
C ASN A 34 -9.72 0.17 2.02
N GLU A 35 -10.36 -0.96 1.76
CA GLU A 35 -11.58 -1.32 2.48
C GLU A 35 -11.31 -1.59 3.96
N TYR A 36 -10.23 -2.28 4.28
CA TYR A 36 -9.84 -2.48 5.67
C TYR A 36 -9.50 -1.17 6.38
N LEU A 37 -8.85 -0.23 5.66
CA LEU A 37 -8.57 1.10 6.23
C LEU A 37 -9.86 1.85 6.57
N LYS A 38 -10.88 1.75 5.73
CA LYS A 38 -12.19 2.36 6.01
C LYS A 38 -12.83 1.77 7.25
N LEU A 39 -12.56 0.52 7.54
CA LEU A 39 -13.09 -0.17 8.71
C LEU A 39 -12.23 0.05 9.96
N GLY A 40 -11.13 0.75 9.84
CA GLY A 40 -10.21 0.96 10.95
C GLY A 40 -9.36 -0.25 11.31
N GLN A 41 -9.31 -1.25 10.44
CA GLN A 41 -8.56 -2.48 10.69
C GLN A 41 -7.17 -2.37 10.10
N LEU A 42 -6.28 -1.68 10.81
CA LEU A 42 -4.94 -1.35 10.34
C LEU A 42 -4.06 -2.57 10.06
N GLU A 43 -4.10 -3.59 10.90
CA GLU A 43 -3.23 -4.77 10.73
C GLU A 43 -3.54 -5.52 9.44
N GLN A 44 -4.82 -5.72 9.15
CA GLN A 44 -5.22 -6.37 7.91
C GLN A 44 -4.83 -5.52 6.70
N ALA A 45 -5.04 -4.21 6.79
CA ALA A 45 -4.67 -3.30 5.72
C ALA A 45 -3.17 -3.34 5.45
N ILE A 46 -2.35 -3.33 6.50
CA ILE A 46 -0.89 -3.42 6.39
C ILE A 46 -0.49 -4.72 5.68
N GLY A 47 -1.09 -5.84 6.07
CA GLY A 47 -0.80 -7.12 5.44
C GLY A 47 -1.06 -7.12 3.94
N HIS A 48 -2.20 -6.58 3.53
CA HIS A 48 -2.55 -6.51 2.11
C HIS A 48 -1.69 -5.50 1.35
N LEU A 49 -1.32 -4.37 1.98
CA LEU A 49 -0.44 -3.39 1.36
C LEU A 49 0.98 -3.95 1.16
N ARG A 50 1.48 -4.72 2.11
CA ARG A 50 2.77 -5.40 1.95
C ARG A 50 2.75 -6.36 0.76
N LYS A 51 1.65 -7.09 0.59
CA LYS A 51 1.47 -7.97 -0.56
C LYS A 51 1.38 -7.16 -1.87
N ALA A 52 0.70 -6.02 -1.84
CA ALA A 52 0.58 -5.17 -3.02
C ALA A 52 1.95 -4.71 -3.51
N VAL A 53 2.81 -4.21 -2.61
CA VAL A 53 4.14 -3.75 -3.00
C VAL A 53 5.09 -4.90 -3.32
N ALA A 54 4.82 -6.09 -2.81
CA ALA A 54 5.58 -7.28 -3.18
C ALA A 54 5.26 -7.71 -4.62
N HIS A 55 3.99 -7.62 -5.02
CA HIS A 55 3.57 -7.94 -6.39
C HIS A 55 4.00 -6.86 -7.39
N ASP A 56 3.95 -5.60 -6.96
CA ASP A 56 4.33 -4.47 -7.81
C ASP A 56 5.11 -3.44 -7.00
N PRO A 57 6.45 -3.58 -6.94
CA PRO A 57 7.29 -2.66 -6.17
C PRO A 57 7.24 -1.20 -6.64
N LYS A 58 6.72 -0.96 -7.84
CA LYS A 58 6.60 0.39 -8.42
C LYS A 58 5.22 1.02 -8.18
N TYR A 59 4.41 0.42 -7.36
CA TYR A 59 3.07 0.92 -7.05
C TYR A 59 3.17 2.00 -5.95
N SER A 60 3.42 3.22 -6.36
CA SER A 60 3.67 4.33 -5.42
C SER A 60 2.51 4.61 -4.48
N ALA A 61 1.27 4.51 -4.96
CA ALA A 61 0.09 4.72 -4.11
C ALA A 61 0.01 3.70 -2.99
N ALA A 62 0.43 2.45 -3.24
CA ALA A 62 0.45 1.42 -2.22
C ALA A 62 1.52 1.70 -1.16
N TRP A 63 2.70 2.18 -1.57
CA TRP A 63 3.74 2.60 -0.62
C TRP A 63 3.25 3.74 0.28
N LYS A 64 2.56 4.71 -0.30
CA LYS A 64 2.01 5.84 0.48
C LYS A 64 1.01 5.35 1.52
N ARG A 65 0.09 4.49 1.14
CA ARG A 65 -0.91 3.93 2.06
C ARG A 65 -0.25 3.07 3.13
N LEU A 66 0.75 2.28 2.74
CA LEU A 66 1.49 1.44 3.68
C LEU A 66 2.18 2.30 4.74
N GLY A 67 2.87 3.36 4.31
CA GLY A 67 3.53 4.26 5.24
C GLY A 67 2.55 4.88 6.22
N LYS A 68 1.40 5.33 5.72
CA LYS A 68 0.37 5.95 6.56
C LYS A 68 -0.19 4.95 7.58
N ALA A 69 -0.51 3.74 7.13
CA ALA A 69 -1.05 2.71 8.02
C ALA A 69 -0.04 2.30 9.09
N LEU A 70 1.22 2.17 8.72
CA LEU A 70 2.29 1.84 9.67
C LEU A 70 2.46 2.95 10.71
N ALA A 71 2.42 4.21 10.28
CA ALA A 71 2.52 5.34 11.21
C ALA A 71 1.34 5.36 12.18
N GLU A 72 0.13 5.13 11.69
CA GLU A 72 -1.05 5.10 12.54
C GLU A 72 -1.03 3.94 13.53
N SER A 73 -0.37 2.85 13.19
CA SER A 73 -0.24 1.69 14.08
C SER A 73 0.94 1.82 15.06
N GLY A 74 1.67 2.93 15.01
CA GLY A 74 2.81 3.17 15.90
C GLY A 74 4.14 2.59 15.42
N ARG A 75 4.17 2.04 14.22
CA ARG A 75 5.38 1.42 13.65
C ARG A 75 6.17 2.47 12.86
N HIS A 76 6.73 3.45 13.57
CA HIS A 76 7.34 4.62 12.95
C HIS A 76 8.54 4.28 12.07
N ASP A 77 9.42 3.38 12.52
CA ASP A 77 10.59 3.00 11.72
C ASP A 77 10.20 2.34 10.41
N GLU A 78 9.23 1.46 10.45
CA GLU A 78 8.71 0.80 9.25
C GLU A 78 8.01 1.80 8.33
N ALA A 79 7.29 2.77 8.92
CA ALA A 79 6.63 3.82 8.14
C ALA A 79 7.65 4.68 7.40
N VAL A 80 8.74 5.04 8.07
CA VAL A 80 9.84 5.80 7.45
C VAL A 80 10.38 5.03 6.24
N ASN A 81 10.67 3.75 6.42
CA ASN A 81 11.17 2.90 5.33
C ASN A 81 10.19 2.84 4.16
N ALA A 82 8.89 2.69 4.45
CA ALA A 82 7.87 2.63 3.40
C ALA A 82 7.79 3.93 2.62
N TYR A 83 7.84 5.08 3.31
CA TYR A 83 7.82 6.37 2.64
C TYR A 83 9.08 6.61 1.81
N GLU A 84 10.25 6.21 2.33
CA GLU A 84 11.51 6.36 1.58
C GLU A 84 11.46 5.56 0.28
N GLU A 85 11.01 4.30 0.34
CA GLU A 85 10.85 3.48 -0.85
C GLU A 85 9.80 4.06 -1.79
N GLY A 86 8.69 4.52 -1.24
CA GLY A 86 7.63 5.11 -2.05
C GLY A 86 8.09 6.38 -2.78
N ILE A 87 8.87 7.23 -2.11
CA ILE A 87 9.43 8.44 -2.72
C ILE A 87 10.37 8.06 -3.86
N ARG A 88 11.25 7.09 -3.63
CA ARG A 88 12.17 6.61 -4.66
C ARG A 88 11.41 6.12 -5.89
N VAL A 89 10.41 5.28 -5.68
CA VAL A 89 9.58 4.73 -6.76
C VAL A 89 8.83 5.84 -7.51
N ALA A 90 8.24 6.78 -6.77
CA ALA A 90 7.50 7.89 -7.37
C ALA A 90 8.41 8.77 -8.22
N GLN A 91 9.64 9.04 -7.73
CA GLN A 91 10.62 9.82 -8.49
C GLN A 91 11.03 9.10 -9.77
N GLU A 92 11.27 7.80 -9.71
CA GLU A 92 11.61 7.00 -10.88
C GLU A 92 10.51 7.03 -11.95
N LYS A 93 9.26 7.05 -11.51
CA LYS A 93 8.09 7.08 -12.41
C LYS A 93 7.76 8.49 -12.89
N GLY A 94 8.40 9.51 -12.33
CA GLY A 94 8.06 10.89 -12.61
C GLY A 94 6.79 11.36 -11.94
N ASP A 95 6.31 10.66 -10.92
CA ASP A 95 5.11 11.02 -10.15
C ASP A 95 5.51 12.01 -9.06
N VAL A 96 5.68 13.27 -9.46
CA VAL A 96 6.17 14.34 -8.59
C VAL A 96 5.22 14.58 -7.42
N GLN A 97 3.91 14.54 -7.70
CA GLN A 97 2.90 14.80 -6.67
C GLN A 97 2.97 13.77 -5.54
N ALA A 98 3.03 12.48 -5.89
CA ALA A 98 3.13 11.42 -4.90
C ALA A 98 4.42 11.54 -4.08
N ALA A 99 5.53 11.86 -4.74
CA ALA A 99 6.82 12.03 -4.07
C ALA A 99 6.75 13.17 -3.05
N LYS A 100 6.16 14.29 -3.42
CA LYS A 100 6.02 15.45 -2.52
C LYS A 100 5.13 15.13 -1.33
N GLU A 101 4.00 14.47 -1.55
CA GLU A 101 3.10 14.09 -0.47
C GLU A 101 3.79 13.17 0.52
N MET A 102 4.49 12.16 0.03
CA MET A 102 5.20 11.24 0.91
C MET A 102 6.34 11.91 1.65
N GLN A 103 7.02 12.87 1.01
CA GLN A 103 8.08 13.62 1.66
C GLN A 103 7.54 14.43 2.85
N VAL A 104 6.36 15.04 2.70
CA VAL A 104 5.70 15.77 3.80
C VAL A 104 5.41 14.84 4.97
N PHE A 105 4.85 13.66 4.72
CA PHE A 105 4.56 12.70 5.77
C PHE A 105 5.83 12.19 6.43
N LEU A 106 6.87 11.92 5.64
CA LEU A 106 8.15 11.47 6.16
C LEU A 106 8.76 12.51 7.09
N ASN A 107 8.74 13.78 6.67
CA ASN A 107 9.26 14.86 7.49
C ASN A 107 8.54 14.97 8.83
N ARG A 108 7.23 14.78 8.83
CA ARG A 108 6.45 14.80 10.07
C ARG A 108 6.85 13.67 11.02
N LEU A 109 7.12 12.48 10.47
CA LEU A 109 7.53 11.35 11.30
C LEU A 109 8.93 11.55 11.89
N GLN A 110 9.80 12.25 11.20
CA GLN A 110 11.17 12.46 11.62
C GLN A 110 11.36 13.65 12.56
N LYS A 111 10.34 14.45 12.74
CA LYS A 111 10.42 15.57 13.70
C LYS A 111 10.38 15.06 15.14
N PRO A 112 11.21 15.61 16.00
CA PRO A 112 11.20 15.24 17.42
C PRO A 112 9.91 15.70 18.11
#